data_18c91ba03610ea89f5d2e391a17506e5
#
_entry.id   18c91ba03610ea89f5d2e391a17506e5
#
_cell.length_a   1.000
_cell.length_b   1.000
_cell.length_c   1.000
_cell.angle_alpha   90.00
_cell.angle_beta   90.00
_cell.angle_gamma   90.00
#
_symmetry.space_group_name_H-M   'P 1'
#
loop_
_entity.id
_entity.type
_entity.pdbx_description
1 polymer ?
#
loop_
_entity_poly.entity_id
_entity_poly.type
_entity_poly.pdbx_seq_one_letter_code
_entity_poly.pdbx_strand_id
1 'polypeptide(L)'
;AMLDVYSGVVLPKWIDYNGHMNLAYYVLAFDYATDVFLDYLGLTERFRATHDSSTFAAEIHVSYARELQVGDAFRISTQLIDYDEKRIHYFHRMNHLGEGWAAAGNELMSLHMDMSARKVAPMHPDIQANLAELMSDHAALPVPPEVGRAMGIPGGRGSG
;
A
#
# COMPACT_ATOMS: atom_id res chain seq x y z
N ALA A 1 2.69 -15.29 5.54
CA ALA A 1 3.58 -14.13 5.73
C ALA A 1 3.19 -13.00 4.78
N MET A 2 3.46 -11.75 5.17
CA MET A 2 3.30 -10.59 4.28
C MET A 2 4.21 -10.75 3.06
N LEU A 3 3.78 -10.16 1.92
CA LEU A 3 4.57 -10.19 0.70
C LEU A 3 5.68 -9.14 0.75
N ASP A 4 6.92 -9.54 0.51
CA ASP A 4 8.03 -8.60 0.31
C ASP A 4 7.96 -8.07 -1.13
N VAL A 5 7.52 -6.83 -1.30
CA VAL A 5 7.21 -6.31 -2.64
C VAL A 5 8.25 -5.32 -3.15
N TYR A 6 8.93 -4.60 -2.27
CA TYR A 6 9.83 -3.53 -2.72
C TYR A 6 10.96 -3.30 -1.72
N SER A 7 12.14 -3.01 -2.24
CA SER A 7 13.28 -2.55 -1.45
C SER A 7 13.91 -1.34 -2.13
N GLY A 8 14.40 -0.41 -1.35
CA GLY A 8 15.02 0.79 -1.86
C GLY A 8 16.01 1.38 -0.87
N VAL A 9 16.57 2.52 -1.23
CA VAL A 9 17.52 3.28 -0.43
C VAL A 9 17.05 4.73 -0.39
N VAL A 10 17.14 5.36 0.77
CA VAL A 10 16.80 6.78 0.91
C VAL A 10 17.81 7.62 0.14
N LEU A 11 17.36 8.31 -0.91
CA LEU A 11 18.20 9.11 -1.80
C LEU A 11 18.46 10.49 -1.21
N PRO A 12 19.63 11.10 -1.48
CA PRO A 12 19.92 12.48 -1.01
C PRO A 12 18.86 13.49 -1.42
N LYS A 13 18.30 13.37 -2.63
CA LYS A 13 17.24 14.28 -3.13
C LYS A 13 15.92 14.18 -2.40
N TRP A 14 15.73 13.14 -1.55
CA TRP A 14 14.54 12.96 -0.73
C TRP A 14 14.63 13.70 0.61
N ILE A 15 15.81 14.19 0.96
CA ILE A 15 16.05 14.93 2.20
C ILE A 15 15.72 16.40 1.97
N ASP A 16 14.90 16.96 2.85
CA ASP A 16 14.54 18.38 2.79
C ASP A 16 15.58 19.25 3.50
N TYR A 17 15.37 20.56 3.46
CA TYR A 17 16.31 21.52 4.05
C TYR A 17 16.44 21.41 5.58
N ASN A 18 15.52 20.71 6.24
CA ASN A 18 15.60 20.43 7.68
C ASN A 18 16.43 19.18 7.98
N GLY A 19 16.98 18.50 6.98
CA GLY A 19 17.76 17.28 7.16
C GLY A 19 16.91 16.02 7.33
N HIS A 20 15.60 16.10 7.09
CA HIS A 20 14.67 14.98 7.24
C HIS A 20 14.21 14.47 5.89
N MET A 21 13.95 13.17 5.80
CA MET A 21 13.28 12.62 4.63
C MET A 21 11.88 13.23 4.52
N ASN A 22 11.61 13.94 3.42
CA ASN A 22 10.32 14.58 3.21
C ASN A 22 9.23 13.50 3.17
N LEU A 23 8.13 13.76 3.86
CA LEU A 23 7.02 12.79 4.00
C LEU A 23 6.47 12.30 2.67
N ALA A 24 6.51 13.13 1.63
CA ALA A 24 6.01 12.76 0.30
C ALA A 24 6.81 11.61 -0.33
N TYR A 25 8.09 11.46 0.00
CA TYR A 25 8.91 10.38 -0.55
C TYR A 25 8.63 9.03 0.09
N TYR A 26 8.12 8.98 1.33
CA TYR A 26 7.56 7.75 1.89
C TYR A 26 6.37 7.29 1.05
N VAL A 27 5.49 8.21 0.68
CA VAL A 27 4.32 7.91 -0.16
C VAL A 27 4.77 7.45 -1.55
N LEU A 28 5.79 8.07 -2.13
CA LEU A 28 6.35 7.65 -3.42
C LEU A 28 6.87 6.20 -3.36
N ALA A 29 7.62 5.86 -2.31
CA ALA A 29 8.11 4.50 -2.12
C ALA A 29 6.96 3.51 -1.96
N PHE A 30 5.91 3.86 -1.21
CA PHE A 30 4.71 3.04 -1.09
C PHE A 30 3.98 2.89 -2.43
N ASP A 31 4.01 3.91 -3.27
CA ASP A 31 3.42 3.82 -4.61
C ASP A 31 4.17 2.82 -5.51
N TYR A 32 5.49 2.82 -5.44
CA TYR A 32 6.29 1.79 -6.11
C TYR A 32 5.93 0.38 -5.62
N ALA A 33 5.74 0.22 -4.32
CA ALA A 33 5.32 -1.05 -3.73
C ALA A 33 3.93 -1.47 -4.22
N THR A 34 3.02 -0.50 -4.36
CA THR A 34 1.68 -0.74 -4.89
C THR A 34 1.73 -1.29 -6.32
N ASP A 35 2.57 -0.73 -7.18
CA ASP A 35 2.73 -1.22 -8.55
C ASP A 35 3.15 -2.69 -8.57
N VAL A 36 4.12 -3.06 -7.73
CA VAL A 36 4.57 -4.46 -7.62
C VAL A 36 3.48 -5.36 -7.07
N PHE A 37 2.72 -4.90 -6.08
CA PHE A 37 1.61 -5.65 -5.50
C PHE A 37 0.50 -5.88 -6.53
N LEU A 38 0.14 -4.87 -7.31
CA LEU A 38 -0.87 -5.00 -8.37
C LEU A 38 -0.41 -5.96 -9.46
N ASP A 39 0.88 -5.92 -9.84
CA ASP A 39 1.47 -6.88 -10.77
C ASP A 39 1.37 -8.31 -10.23
N TYR A 40 1.65 -8.50 -8.95
CA TYR A 40 1.51 -9.79 -8.28
C TYR A 40 0.09 -10.35 -8.39
N LEU A 41 -0.92 -9.48 -8.29
CA LEU A 41 -2.34 -9.87 -8.42
C LEU A 41 -2.76 -10.13 -9.87
N GLY A 42 -1.91 -9.85 -10.83
CA GLY A 42 -2.23 -9.97 -12.26
C GLY A 42 -2.71 -8.69 -12.92
N LEU A 43 -2.81 -7.60 -12.17
CA LEU A 43 -3.21 -6.28 -12.68
C LEU A 43 -2.00 -5.55 -13.28
N THR A 44 -1.35 -6.20 -14.23
CA THR A 44 -0.18 -5.68 -14.93
C THR A 44 -0.57 -4.58 -15.92
N GLU A 45 0.42 -3.83 -16.40
CA GLU A 45 0.21 -2.83 -17.44
C GLU A 45 -0.43 -3.46 -18.68
N ARG A 46 0.06 -4.64 -19.10
CA ARG A 46 -0.50 -5.37 -20.24
C ARG A 46 -1.96 -5.79 -20.02
N PHE A 47 -2.29 -6.29 -18.83
CA PHE A 47 -3.65 -6.67 -18.47
C PHE A 47 -4.58 -5.45 -18.52
N ARG A 48 -4.15 -4.34 -17.95
CA ARG A 48 -4.93 -3.09 -17.95
C ARG A 48 -5.15 -2.55 -19.35
N ALA A 49 -4.13 -2.60 -20.21
CA ALA A 49 -4.28 -2.18 -21.60
C ALA A 49 -5.23 -3.09 -22.38
N THR A 50 -5.13 -4.41 -22.19
CA THR A 50 -5.98 -5.39 -22.87
C THR A 50 -7.46 -5.25 -22.47
N HIS A 51 -7.75 -4.95 -21.21
CA HIS A 51 -9.11 -4.88 -20.67
C HIS A 51 -9.63 -3.45 -20.50
N ASP A 52 -8.87 -2.45 -20.94
CA ASP A 52 -9.19 -1.03 -20.78
C ASP A 52 -9.62 -0.71 -19.34
N SER A 53 -8.80 -1.14 -18.40
CA SER A 53 -9.05 -1.02 -16.96
C SER A 53 -7.92 -0.31 -16.23
N SER A 54 -8.20 0.13 -15.01
CA SER A 54 -7.20 0.71 -14.12
C SER A 54 -7.60 0.47 -12.67
N THR A 55 -6.67 0.74 -11.77
CA THR A 55 -6.89 0.67 -10.33
C THR A 55 -6.53 2.02 -9.73
N PHE A 56 -7.48 2.67 -9.08
CA PHE A 56 -7.29 3.98 -8.48
C PHE A 56 -7.28 3.88 -6.96
N ALA A 57 -6.28 4.49 -6.32
CA ALA A 57 -6.29 4.65 -4.88
C ALA A 57 -7.36 5.69 -4.51
N ALA A 58 -8.40 5.25 -3.80
CA ALA A 58 -9.47 6.14 -3.34
C ALA A 58 -9.12 6.81 -2.01
N GLU A 59 -8.42 6.09 -1.15
CA GLU A 59 -8.02 6.58 0.17
C GLU A 59 -6.67 6.00 0.53
N ILE A 60 -5.84 6.81 1.17
CA ILE A 60 -4.63 6.34 1.82
C ILE A 60 -4.54 6.96 3.22
N HIS A 61 -4.00 6.17 4.16
CA HIS A 61 -3.69 6.64 5.50
C HIS A 61 -2.25 6.23 5.81
N VAL A 62 -1.37 7.22 5.92
CA VAL A 62 0.05 6.99 6.19
C VAL A 62 0.35 7.36 7.64
N SER A 63 1.00 6.46 8.35
CA SER A 63 1.46 6.66 9.72
C SER A 63 2.98 6.61 9.75
N TYR A 64 3.61 7.60 10.36
CA TYR A 64 5.05 7.72 10.48
C TYR A 64 5.45 7.34 11.89
N ALA A 65 6.32 6.34 12.03
CA ALA A 65 6.72 5.83 13.34
C ALA A 65 8.16 6.23 13.70
N ARG A 66 9.08 6.08 12.75
CA ARG A 66 10.49 6.37 12.98
C ARG A 66 11.18 6.76 11.67
N GLU A 67 11.91 7.87 11.72
CA GLU A 67 12.54 8.45 10.55
C GLU A 67 13.69 7.60 10.00
N LEU A 68 13.72 7.48 8.66
CA LEU A 68 14.85 6.94 7.92
C LEU A 68 15.83 8.07 7.58
N GLN A 69 17.12 7.75 7.58
CA GLN A 69 18.19 8.68 7.24
C GLN A 69 18.64 8.47 5.79
N VAL A 70 19.30 9.47 5.21
CA VAL A 70 19.90 9.33 3.88
C VAL A 70 20.82 8.11 3.84
N GLY A 71 20.70 7.33 2.78
CA GLY A 71 21.49 6.11 2.60
C GLY A 71 20.95 4.87 3.30
N ASP A 72 19.95 5.01 4.18
CA ASP A 72 19.31 3.85 4.79
C ASP A 72 18.61 3.01 3.74
N ALA A 73 18.85 1.70 3.77
CA ALA A 73 18.08 0.75 2.98
C ALA A 73 16.79 0.40 3.73
N PHE A 74 15.69 0.26 2.98
CA PHE A 74 14.40 -0.11 3.52
C PHE A 74 13.74 -1.20 2.70
N ARG A 75 12.77 -1.88 3.32
CA ARG A 75 11.96 -2.90 2.68
C ARG A 75 10.49 -2.60 2.95
N ILE A 76 9.66 -2.81 1.92
CA ILE A 76 8.21 -2.70 2.05
C ILE A 76 7.61 -4.08 1.87
N SER A 77 6.78 -4.48 2.82
CA SER A 77 5.97 -5.68 2.76
C SER A 77 4.49 -5.30 2.72
N THR A 78 3.68 -6.16 2.08
CA THR A 78 2.26 -5.88 1.83
C THR A 78 1.40 -7.00 2.37
N GLN A 79 0.30 -6.64 3.03
CA GLN A 79 -0.73 -7.56 3.49
C GLN A 79 -2.06 -7.19 2.87
N LEU A 80 -2.72 -8.17 2.25
CA LEU A 80 -4.11 -8.02 1.87
C LEU A 80 -4.97 -8.10 3.13
N ILE A 81 -5.80 -7.07 3.34
CA ILE A 81 -6.68 -7.00 4.52
C ILE A 81 -8.05 -7.55 4.17
N ASP A 82 -8.62 -7.08 3.06
CA ASP A 82 -9.93 -7.50 2.58
C ASP A 82 -10.10 -7.13 1.11
N TYR A 83 -11.12 -7.65 0.47
CA TYR A 83 -11.49 -7.27 -0.89
C TYR A 83 -12.96 -7.60 -1.15
N ASP A 84 -13.52 -6.97 -2.16
CA ASP A 84 -14.77 -7.39 -2.79
C ASP A 84 -14.60 -7.39 -4.31
N GLU A 85 -15.68 -7.48 -5.07
CA GLU A 85 -15.57 -7.55 -6.52
C GLU A 85 -15.00 -6.27 -7.17
N LYS A 86 -15.03 -5.13 -6.44
CA LYS A 86 -14.64 -3.81 -6.97
C LYS A 86 -13.53 -3.13 -6.20
N ARG A 87 -13.21 -3.58 -4.99
CA ARG A 87 -12.31 -2.91 -4.05
C ARG A 87 -11.22 -3.84 -3.55
N ILE A 88 -10.06 -3.26 -3.29
CA ILE A 88 -8.92 -3.95 -2.65
C ILE A 88 -8.49 -3.10 -1.47
N HIS A 89 -8.50 -3.70 -0.28
CA HIS A 89 -8.07 -3.07 0.97
C HIS A 89 -6.77 -3.75 1.41
N TYR A 90 -5.67 -3.01 1.49
CA TYR A 90 -4.36 -3.55 1.79
C TYR A 90 -3.52 -2.60 2.60
N PHE A 91 -2.41 -3.12 3.13
CA PHE A 91 -1.52 -2.39 4.02
C PHE A 91 -0.07 -2.65 3.65
N HIS A 92 0.71 -1.59 3.57
CA HIS A 92 2.16 -1.64 3.37
C HIS A 92 2.88 -1.31 4.67
N ARG A 93 3.89 -2.09 5.03
CA ARG A 93 4.81 -1.80 6.14
C ARG A 93 6.19 -1.49 5.59
N MET A 94 6.75 -0.33 5.95
CA MET A 94 8.13 0.02 5.62
C MET A 94 9.00 -0.23 6.83
N ASN A 95 10.05 -1.06 6.66
CA ASN A 95 11.01 -1.38 7.71
C ASN A 95 12.42 -0.98 7.30
N HIS A 96 13.23 -0.54 8.26
CA HIS A 96 14.67 -0.42 8.06
C HIS A 96 15.23 -1.79 7.72
N LEU A 97 15.96 -1.92 6.60
CA LEU A 97 16.37 -3.24 6.11
C LEU A 97 17.36 -3.91 7.05
N GLY A 98 18.37 -3.17 7.52
CA GLY A 98 19.43 -3.74 8.36
C GLY A 98 18.99 -4.01 9.79
N GLU A 99 18.24 -3.09 10.40
CA GLU A 99 17.88 -3.16 11.81
C GLU A 99 16.45 -3.67 12.06
N GLY A 100 15.62 -3.69 11.03
CA GLY A 100 14.29 -4.31 11.07
C GLY A 100 13.17 -3.49 11.72
N TRP A 101 13.46 -2.32 12.30
CA TRP A 101 12.41 -1.52 12.94
C TRP A 101 11.45 -0.91 11.90
N ALA A 102 10.20 -0.69 12.32
CA ALA A 102 9.19 -0.09 11.47
C ALA A 102 9.40 1.42 11.33
N ALA A 103 9.45 1.91 10.09
CA ALA A 103 9.58 3.34 9.79
C ALA A 103 8.21 3.98 9.56
N ALA A 104 7.34 3.31 8.82
CA ALA A 104 6.03 3.83 8.42
C ALA A 104 5.09 2.71 8.03
N GLY A 105 3.80 3.04 8.00
CA GLY A 105 2.76 2.17 7.49
C GLY A 105 1.83 2.95 6.57
N ASN A 106 1.23 2.27 5.60
CA ASN A 106 0.27 2.87 4.68
C ASN A 106 -0.89 1.92 4.45
N GLU A 107 -2.07 2.35 4.88
CA GLU A 107 -3.33 1.66 4.59
C GLU A 107 -3.93 2.25 3.32
N LEU A 108 -4.37 1.40 2.40
CA LEU A 108 -4.95 1.83 1.13
C LEU A 108 -6.27 1.13 0.86
N MET A 109 -7.18 1.91 0.26
CA MET A 109 -8.39 1.40 -0.39
C MET A 109 -8.30 1.76 -1.86
N SER A 110 -8.24 0.75 -2.72
CA SER A 110 -8.19 0.94 -4.18
C SER A 110 -9.48 0.45 -4.84
N LEU A 111 -9.88 1.15 -5.89
CA LEU A 111 -11.07 0.85 -6.67
C LEU A 111 -10.67 0.37 -8.06
N HIS A 112 -11.33 -0.67 -8.54
CA HIS A 112 -11.20 -1.10 -9.93
C HIS A 112 -12.09 -0.25 -10.83
N MET A 113 -11.52 0.22 -11.94
CA MET A 113 -12.17 1.13 -12.86
C MET A 113 -12.26 0.53 -14.26
N ASP A 114 -13.45 0.61 -14.85
CA ASP A 114 -13.62 0.44 -16.29
C ASP A 114 -13.33 1.79 -16.94
N MET A 115 -12.27 1.87 -17.73
CA MET A 115 -11.82 3.12 -18.33
C MET A 115 -12.66 3.51 -19.54
N SER A 116 -13.33 2.56 -20.22
CA SER A 116 -14.26 2.86 -21.29
C SER A 116 -15.50 3.58 -20.77
N ALA A 117 -16.07 3.07 -19.69
CA ALA A 117 -17.26 3.66 -19.05
C ALA A 117 -16.90 4.75 -18.04
N ARG A 118 -15.61 4.88 -17.65
CA ARG A 118 -15.09 5.81 -16.65
C ARG A 118 -15.82 5.71 -15.32
N LYS A 119 -16.01 4.48 -14.85
CA LYS A 119 -16.70 4.20 -13.58
C LYS A 119 -16.11 2.97 -12.90
N VAL A 120 -16.38 2.84 -11.60
CA VAL A 120 -16.08 1.66 -10.83
C VAL A 120 -16.82 0.46 -11.39
N ALA A 121 -16.12 -0.66 -11.54
CA ALA A 121 -16.66 -1.88 -12.13
C ALA A 121 -16.02 -3.12 -11.50
N PRO A 122 -16.68 -4.29 -11.57
CA PRO A 122 -16.11 -5.52 -11.05
C PRO A 122 -14.79 -5.90 -11.74
N MET A 123 -13.88 -6.43 -10.96
CA MET A 123 -12.63 -6.99 -11.47
C MET A 123 -12.89 -8.25 -12.29
N HIS A 124 -12.00 -8.51 -13.24
CA HIS A 124 -12.01 -9.75 -14.00
C HIS A 124 -12.00 -10.97 -13.06
N PRO A 125 -12.71 -12.06 -13.40
CA PRO A 125 -12.75 -13.26 -12.54
C PRO A 125 -11.37 -13.83 -12.18
N ASP A 126 -10.39 -13.74 -13.06
CA ASP A 126 -9.03 -14.22 -12.79
C ASP A 126 -8.37 -13.40 -11.67
N ILE A 127 -8.61 -12.08 -11.64
CA ILE A 127 -8.09 -11.21 -10.59
C ILE A 127 -8.78 -11.52 -9.26
N GLN A 128 -10.09 -11.71 -9.28
CA GLN A 128 -10.85 -12.08 -8.07
C GLN A 128 -10.36 -13.43 -7.52
N ALA A 129 -10.04 -14.39 -8.39
CA ALA A 129 -9.49 -15.67 -7.97
C ALA A 129 -8.10 -15.51 -7.32
N ASN A 130 -7.23 -14.65 -7.88
CA ASN A 130 -5.93 -14.35 -7.31
C ASN A 130 -6.06 -13.68 -5.92
N LEU A 131 -7.01 -12.78 -5.77
CA LEU A 131 -7.31 -12.16 -4.48
C LEU A 131 -7.81 -13.18 -3.45
N ALA A 132 -8.67 -14.10 -3.86
CA ALA A 132 -9.18 -15.15 -2.99
C ALA A 132 -8.04 -16.06 -2.49
N GLU A 133 -7.12 -16.42 -3.36
CA GLU A 133 -5.95 -17.22 -3.01
C GLU A 133 -5.05 -16.51 -2.01
N LEU A 134 -4.73 -15.24 -2.28
CA LEU A 134 -3.91 -14.45 -1.37
C LEU A 134 -4.62 -14.25 -0.02
N MET A 135 -5.93 -14.00 -0.04
CA MET A 135 -6.70 -13.80 1.19
C MET A 135 -6.70 -15.06 2.07
N SER A 136 -6.71 -16.25 1.47
CA SER A 136 -6.63 -17.50 2.24
C SER A 136 -5.31 -17.59 3.02
N ASP A 137 -4.22 -17.06 2.48
CA ASP A 137 -2.92 -17.00 3.17
C ASP A 137 -2.88 -15.88 4.21
N HIS A 138 -3.39 -14.70 3.87
CA HIS A 138 -3.27 -13.51 4.70
C HIS A 138 -4.32 -13.44 5.81
N ALA A 139 -5.41 -14.17 5.71
CA ALA A 139 -6.46 -14.18 6.75
C ALA A 139 -5.94 -14.62 8.13
N ALA A 140 -4.89 -15.43 8.17
CA ALA A 140 -4.26 -15.87 9.41
C ALA A 140 -3.33 -14.83 10.03
N LEU A 141 -2.95 -13.78 9.29
CA LEU A 141 -2.06 -12.74 9.81
C LEU A 141 -2.84 -11.77 10.70
N PRO A 142 -2.23 -11.29 11.79
CA PRO A 142 -2.84 -10.22 12.59
C PRO A 142 -3.06 -8.97 11.73
N VAL A 143 -4.20 -8.32 11.90
CA VAL A 143 -4.45 -7.03 11.24
C VAL A 143 -3.57 -5.98 11.91
N PRO A 144 -2.77 -5.21 11.14
CA PRO A 144 -1.96 -4.15 11.72
C PRO A 144 -2.80 -3.14 12.52
N PRO A 145 -2.31 -2.66 13.69
CA PRO A 145 -3.10 -1.77 14.54
C PRO A 145 -3.46 -0.44 13.88
N GLU A 146 -2.72 -0.04 12.85
CA GLU A 146 -3.01 1.19 12.09
C GLU A 146 -4.21 1.06 11.17
N VAL A 147 -4.59 -0.18 10.80
CA VAL A 147 -5.71 -0.42 9.87
C VAL A 147 -7.04 -0.04 10.52
N GLY A 148 -7.80 0.81 9.83
CA GLY A 148 -9.11 1.29 10.29
C GLY A 148 -9.05 2.28 11.45
N ARG A 149 -7.86 2.73 11.82
CA ARG A 149 -7.70 3.68 12.92
C ARG A 149 -8.16 5.07 12.51
N ALA A 150 -9.09 5.64 13.26
CA ALA A 150 -9.50 7.03 13.07
C ALA A 150 -8.41 7.97 13.57
N MET A 151 -8.18 9.06 12.84
CA MET A 151 -7.29 10.12 13.28
C MET A 151 -8.04 11.06 14.22
N GLY A 152 -7.46 11.34 15.38
CA GLY A 152 -8.02 12.29 16.34
C GLY A 152 -7.16 12.36 17.59
N ILE A 153 -7.35 13.42 18.35
CA ILE A 153 -6.73 13.56 19.67
C ILE A 153 -7.52 12.69 20.64
N PRO A 154 -6.87 11.80 21.41
CA PRO A 154 -7.59 10.92 22.35
C PRO A 154 -8.52 11.75 23.28
N GLY A 155 -9.82 11.38 23.32
CA GLY A 155 -10.84 12.12 24.08
C GLY A 155 -11.23 13.45 23.47
N GLY A 156 -10.66 13.82 22.32
CA GLY A 156 -10.95 15.06 21.64
C GLY A 156 -12.12 14.98 20.67
N ARG A 157 -12.38 16.10 19.99
CA ARG A 157 -13.52 16.27 19.07
C ARG A 157 -13.50 15.30 17.89
N GLY A 158 -12.29 14.96 17.37
CA GLY A 158 -12.12 14.10 16.21
C GLY A 158 -11.98 12.63 16.57
N SER A 159 -12.04 12.24 17.86
CA SER A 159 -11.94 10.84 18.27
C SER A 159 -13.29 10.15 18.08
N GLY A 160 -13.25 9.06 17.33
CA GLY A 160 -14.45 8.26 17.07
C GLY A 160 -14.58 7.06 17.98
#